data_8cab3611324ba1e8e257cc1297e6d62e
#
_entry.id   8cab3611324ba1e8e257cc1297e6d62e
#
_cell.length_a   1.000
_cell.length_b   1.000
_cell.length_c   1.000
_cell.angle_alpha   90.00
_cell.angle_beta   90.00
_cell.angle_gamma   90.00
#
_symmetry.space_group_name_H-M   'P 1'
#
loop_
_entity.id
_entity.type
_entity.pdbx_description
1 polymer ?
#
loop_
_entity_poly.entity_id
_entity_poly.type
_entity_poly.pdbx_seq_one_letter_code
_entity_poly.pdbx_strand_id
1 'polypeptide(L)'
;MRLSGASAIETASRMFCAAGGRKLADAGARDLLYGTVVREDGRLVDEALCLVMRAPHSYTKEDVVELQCHGGAVSLREVLALTYRHGARAAERGEFTKRAFLNGRLDLAEAQAVMDVVQAKTEKGLEMAAGHLAGHFSERIRSMREDILALLAHLEAVIDF
;
A
#
# COMPACT_ATOMS: atom_id res chain seq x y z
N MET A 1 6.78 -8.59 5.61
CA MET A 1 5.32 -8.80 5.77
C MET A 1 4.62 -7.45 5.83
N ARG A 2 3.40 -7.33 5.29
CA ARG A 2 2.65 -6.04 5.28
C ARG A 2 1.25 -6.24 5.85
N LEU A 3 0.82 -5.30 6.69
CA LEU A 3 -0.54 -5.16 7.22
C LEU A 3 -1.14 -3.85 6.69
N SER A 4 -2.44 -3.81 6.38
CA SER A 4 -3.16 -2.60 5.97
C SER A 4 -4.57 -2.61 6.54
N GLY A 5 -5.02 -1.47 7.01
CA GLY A 5 -6.35 -1.24 7.56
C GLY A 5 -6.34 -0.45 8.85
N ALA A 6 -7.51 -0.07 9.34
CA ALA A 6 -7.67 0.77 10.53
C ALA A 6 -7.01 0.19 11.80
N SER A 7 -6.93 -1.14 11.92
CA SER A 7 -6.32 -1.83 13.06
C SER A 7 -4.87 -2.28 12.81
N ALA A 8 -4.22 -1.88 11.71
CA ALA A 8 -2.90 -2.38 11.34
C ALA A 8 -1.84 -2.07 12.41
N ILE A 9 -1.85 -0.84 12.96
CA ILE A 9 -0.91 -0.41 14.00
C ILE A 9 -1.20 -1.11 15.31
N GLU A 10 -2.47 -1.26 15.69
CA GLU A 10 -2.86 -1.98 16.90
C GLU A 10 -2.45 -3.45 16.84
N THR A 11 -2.75 -4.13 15.74
CA THR A 11 -2.35 -5.53 15.51
C THR A 11 -0.84 -5.71 15.62
N ALA A 12 -0.05 -4.85 14.98
CA ALA A 12 1.40 -4.89 15.07
C ALA A 12 1.90 -4.60 16.49
N SER A 13 1.27 -3.69 17.22
CA SER A 13 1.65 -3.31 18.60
C SER A 13 1.54 -4.48 19.59
N ARG A 14 0.70 -5.47 19.30
CA ARG A 14 0.51 -6.65 20.16
C ARG A 14 1.64 -7.68 20.03
N MET A 15 2.47 -7.57 19.00
CA MET A 15 3.52 -8.55 18.70
C MET A 15 4.90 -7.93 18.45
N PHE A 16 5.01 -6.62 18.34
CA PHE A 16 6.28 -5.93 18.09
C PHE A 16 6.62 -4.99 19.25
N CYS A 17 7.82 -5.15 19.79
CA CYS A 17 8.39 -4.31 20.85
C CYS A 17 9.53 -3.48 20.27
N ALA A 18 9.32 -2.18 20.12
CA ALA A 18 10.38 -1.30 19.65
C ALA A 18 11.49 -1.13 20.68
N ALA A 19 12.74 -1.11 20.23
CA ALA A 19 13.89 -0.77 21.05
C ALA A 19 13.72 0.63 21.67
N GLY A 20 14.12 0.77 22.93
CA GLY A 20 13.93 2.01 23.68
C GLY A 20 12.52 2.25 24.21
N GLY A 21 11.60 1.26 24.12
CA GLY A 21 10.28 1.30 24.72
C GLY A 21 9.26 2.23 24.03
N ARG A 22 9.56 2.71 22.82
CA ARG A 22 8.63 3.54 22.05
C ARG A 22 7.41 2.72 21.60
N LYS A 23 6.22 3.25 21.81
CA LYS A 23 4.99 2.58 21.34
C LYS A 23 4.75 2.83 19.86
N LEU A 24 4.28 1.82 19.12
CA LEU A 24 3.88 1.99 17.71
C LEU A 24 2.74 3.00 17.55
N ALA A 25 1.88 3.10 18.57
CA ALA A 25 0.80 4.09 18.59
C ALA A 25 1.30 5.54 18.52
N ASP A 26 2.51 5.80 19.03
CA ASP A 26 3.14 7.12 19.03
C ASP A 26 4.04 7.33 17.78
N ALA A 27 4.07 6.37 16.85
CA ALA A 27 4.83 6.49 15.62
C ALA A 27 4.22 7.56 14.71
N GLY A 28 5.08 8.33 14.06
CA GLY A 28 4.69 9.35 13.09
C GLY A 28 4.19 8.77 11.77
N ALA A 29 3.94 9.66 10.82
CA ALA A 29 3.35 9.29 9.53
C ALA A 29 4.21 8.36 8.67
N ARG A 30 5.54 8.31 8.90
CA ARG A 30 6.51 7.45 8.18
C ARG A 30 7.70 7.14 9.07
N ASP A 31 7.46 6.45 10.18
CA ASP A 31 8.52 6.09 11.12
C ASP A 31 9.04 4.68 10.86
N LEU A 32 10.35 4.55 10.94
CA LEU A 32 11.06 3.27 10.94
C LEU A 32 11.57 3.00 12.35
N LEU A 33 11.17 1.88 12.93
CA LEU A 33 11.52 1.46 14.28
C LEU A 33 12.27 0.13 14.22
N TYR A 34 13.38 0.04 14.97
CA TYR A 34 14.04 -1.24 15.22
C TYR A 34 13.45 -1.86 16.48
N GLY A 35 13.31 -3.19 16.51
CA GLY A 35 12.77 -3.88 17.66
C GLY A 35 12.71 -5.40 17.46
N THR A 36 11.89 -6.03 18.29
CA THR A 36 11.73 -7.48 18.33
C THR A 36 10.27 -7.87 18.11
N VAL A 37 10.06 -8.99 17.41
CA VAL A 37 8.77 -9.65 17.34
C VAL A 37 8.74 -10.70 18.46
N VAL A 38 7.70 -10.64 19.29
CA VAL A 38 7.53 -11.52 20.45
C VAL A 38 6.18 -12.22 20.41
N ARG A 39 6.12 -13.40 21.02
CA ARG A 39 4.88 -14.14 21.28
C ARG A 39 4.15 -13.55 22.47
N GLU A 40 2.90 -13.98 22.70
CA GLU A 40 2.09 -13.59 23.86
C GLU A 40 2.74 -13.96 25.21
N ASP A 41 3.53 -15.01 25.25
CA ASP A 41 4.30 -15.46 26.42
C ASP A 41 5.65 -14.70 26.58
N GLY A 42 5.91 -13.69 25.76
CA GLY A 42 7.11 -12.87 25.78
C GLY A 42 8.33 -13.49 25.10
N ARG A 43 8.24 -14.70 24.54
CA ARG A 43 9.37 -15.32 23.84
C ARG A 43 9.68 -14.61 22.54
N LEU A 44 10.98 -14.37 22.33
CA LEU A 44 11.50 -13.80 21.10
C LEU A 44 11.21 -14.74 19.90
N VAL A 45 10.71 -14.16 18.82
CA VAL A 45 10.54 -14.84 17.53
C VAL A 45 11.61 -14.38 16.54
N ASP A 46 11.79 -13.06 16.43
CA ASP A 46 12.77 -12.47 15.49
C ASP A 46 13.09 -11.02 15.89
N GLU A 47 14.20 -10.49 15.40
CA GLU A 47 14.45 -9.07 15.34
C GLU A 47 13.93 -8.53 14.02
N ALA A 48 13.39 -7.31 14.03
CA ALA A 48 12.77 -6.75 12.83
C ALA A 48 12.87 -5.21 12.78
N LEU A 49 12.82 -4.70 11.56
CA LEU A 49 12.47 -3.31 11.32
C LEU A 49 10.95 -3.21 11.12
N CYS A 50 10.34 -2.26 11.78
CA CYS A 50 8.91 -1.96 11.67
C CYS A 50 8.74 -0.58 11.04
N LEU A 51 8.22 -0.54 9.82
CA LEU A 51 7.86 0.69 9.14
C LEU A 51 6.38 0.96 9.38
N VAL A 52 6.06 2.11 9.96
CA VAL A 52 4.69 2.57 10.18
C VAL A 52 4.38 3.68 9.19
N MET A 53 3.29 3.52 8.45
CA MET A 53 2.77 4.54 7.53
C MET A 53 1.31 4.83 7.91
N ARG A 54 1.02 6.07 8.32
CA ARG A 54 -0.34 6.47 8.69
C ARG A 54 -1.13 6.95 7.49
N ALA A 55 -2.41 6.70 7.52
CA ALA A 55 -3.36 7.27 6.57
C ALA A 55 -3.24 8.81 6.53
N PRO A 56 -3.36 9.43 5.35
CA PRO A 56 -3.49 8.84 4.02
C PRO A 56 -2.14 8.54 3.34
N HIS A 57 -1.00 8.67 4.04
CA HIS A 57 0.35 8.64 3.49
C HIS A 57 0.92 7.21 3.39
N SER A 58 0.15 6.28 2.82
CA SER A 58 0.53 4.88 2.61
C SER A 58 0.15 4.39 1.21
N TYR A 59 0.53 3.15 0.86
CA TYR A 59 0.16 2.56 -0.42
C TYR A 59 -1.35 2.43 -0.61
N THR A 60 -2.08 2.08 0.44
CA THR A 60 -3.53 1.89 0.38
C THR A 60 -4.33 3.10 0.83
N LYS A 61 -3.68 4.20 1.24
CA LYS A 61 -4.28 5.33 1.98
C LYS A 61 -4.92 4.93 3.31
N GLU A 62 -4.67 3.72 3.80
CA GLU A 62 -5.02 3.26 5.14
C GLU A 62 -3.79 3.30 6.05
N ASP A 63 -3.92 3.02 7.34
CA ASP A 63 -2.77 2.73 8.18
C ASP A 63 -2.10 1.44 7.68
N VAL A 64 -0.79 1.49 7.47
CA VAL A 64 0.01 0.37 6.99
C VAL A 64 1.19 0.15 7.93
N VAL A 65 1.44 -1.10 8.26
CA VAL A 65 2.65 -1.53 8.98
C VAL A 65 3.38 -2.59 8.15
N GLU A 66 4.68 -2.39 7.96
CA GLU A 66 5.55 -3.39 7.37
C GLU A 66 6.56 -3.90 8.40
N LEU A 67 6.64 -5.21 8.58
CA LEU A 67 7.65 -5.87 9.36
C LEU A 67 8.67 -6.55 8.44
N GLN A 68 9.92 -6.12 8.55
CA GLN A 68 11.07 -6.66 7.82
C GLN A 68 11.88 -7.51 8.79
N CYS A 69 11.64 -8.81 8.75
CA CYS A 69 12.26 -9.84 9.59
C CYS A 69 13.42 -10.50 8.84
N HIS A 70 14.23 -11.30 9.55
CA HIS A 70 15.17 -12.21 8.91
C HIS A 70 14.43 -13.23 8.03
N GLY A 71 14.96 -13.52 6.85
CA GLY A 71 14.27 -14.24 5.76
C GLY A 71 14.06 -15.76 5.94
N GLY A 72 14.15 -16.30 7.16
CA GLY A 72 13.94 -17.72 7.43
C GLY A 72 12.46 -18.13 7.29
N ALA A 73 12.18 -19.24 6.60
CA ALA A 73 10.80 -19.70 6.36
C ALA A 73 10.02 -19.98 7.65
N VAL A 74 10.70 -20.40 8.73
CA VAL A 74 10.08 -20.68 10.03
C VAL A 74 9.74 -19.35 10.73
N SER A 75 10.68 -18.42 10.80
CA SER A 75 10.46 -17.09 11.39
C SER A 75 9.31 -16.37 10.70
N LEU A 76 9.31 -16.28 9.37
CA LEU A 76 8.24 -15.63 8.62
C LEU A 76 6.86 -16.28 8.84
N ARG A 77 6.80 -17.60 8.94
CA ARG A 77 5.56 -18.32 9.26
C ARG A 77 5.04 -17.99 10.65
N GLU A 78 5.93 -17.95 11.65
CA GLU A 78 5.55 -17.59 13.02
C GLU A 78 5.06 -16.14 13.10
N VAL A 79 5.76 -15.21 12.48
CA VAL A 79 5.35 -13.79 12.44
C VAL A 79 3.98 -13.65 11.76
N LEU A 80 3.74 -14.37 10.66
CA LEU A 80 2.45 -14.38 9.98
C LEU A 80 1.34 -14.99 10.86
N ALA A 81 1.63 -16.11 11.54
CA ALA A 81 0.67 -16.74 12.45
C ALA A 81 0.30 -15.82 13.62
N LEU A 82 1.25 -15.06 14.16
CA LEU A 82 0.99 -14.05 15.19
C LEU A 82 0.05 -12.97 14.69
N THR A 83 0.24 -12.47 13.46
CA THR A 83 -0.68 -11.45 12.93
C THR A 83 -2.11 -11.97 12.81
N TYR A 84 -2.30 -13.23 12.45
CA TYR A 84 -3.64 -13.82 12.38
C TYR A 84 -4.27 -13.99 13.77
N ARG A 85 -3.49 -14.41 14.78
CA ARG A 85 -3.96 -14.48 16.18
C ARG A 85 -4.41 -13.12 16.72
N HIS A 86 -3.75 -12.05 16.27
CA HIS A 86 -4.09 -10.67 16.65
C HIS A 86 -5.14 -9.99 15.75
N GLY A 87 -5.88 -10.78 14.96
CA GLY A 87 -7.07 -10.33 14.23
C GLY A 87 -6.85 -9.91 12.78
N ALA A 88 -5.65 -10.10 12.23
CA ALA A 88 -5.44 -9.95 10.80
C ALA A 88 -5.99 -11.16 10.02
N ARG A 89 -6.29 -10.97 8.75
CA ARG A 89 -6.58 -12.03 7.80
C ARG A 89 -5.62 -12.00 6.62
N ALA A 90 -5.53 -13.10 5.91
CA ALA A 90 -4.80 -13.13 4.65
C ALA A 90 -5.45 -12.18 3.64
N ALA A 91 -4.62 -11.39 2.96
CA ALA A 91 -5.07 -10.59 1.85
C ALA A 91 -5.32 -11.46 0.61
N GLU A 92 -6.33 -11.12 -0.16
CA GLU A 92 -6.59 -11.70 -1.46
C GLU A 92 -5.51 -11.24 -2.48
N ARG A 93 -5.43 -11.94 -3.60
CA ARG A 93 -4.53 -11.52 -4.69
C ARG A 93 -4.91 -10.13 -5.18
N GLY A 94 -3.95 -9.20 -5.21
CA GLY A 94 -4.15 -7.82 -5.65
C GLY A 94 -4.94 -6.94 -4.67
N GLU A 95 -5.28 -7.41 -3.46
CA GLU A 95 -6.12 -6.67 -2.51
C GLU A 95 -5.53 -5.31 -2.12
N PHE A 96 -4.21 -5.21 -1.93
CA PHE A 96 -3.57 -3.92 -1.62
C PHE A 96 -3.78 -2.89 -2.74
N THR A 97 -3.61 -3.32 -4.00
CA THR A 97 -3.85 -2.45 -5.17
C THR A 97 -5.32 -2.10 -5.34
N LYS A 98 -6.23 -3.07 -5.12
CA LYS A 98 -7.67 -2.83 -5.09
C LYS A 98 -8.06 -1.77 -4.05
N ARG A 99 -7.50 -1.85 -2.83
CA ARG A 99 -7.73 -0.84 -1.77
C ARG A 99 -7.16 0.52 -2.16
N ALA A 100 -5.96 0.56 -2.75
CA ALA A 100 -5.36 1.79 -3.25
C ALA A 100 -6.26 2.48 -4.30
N PHE A 101 -6.86 1.71 -5.21
CA PHE A 101 -7.85 2.20 -6.17
C PHE A 101 -9.13 2.69 -5.49
N LEU A 102 -9.75 1.89 -4.62
CA LEU A 102 -10.98 2.26 -3.91
C LEU A 102 -10.82 3.51 -3.03
N ASN A 103 -9.65 3.70 -2.45
CA ASN A 103 -9.31 4.86 -1.64
C ASN A 103 -8.80 6.05 -2.49
N GLY A 104 -8.87 5.98 -3.79
CA GLY A 104 -8.53 7.07 -4.71
C GLY A 104 -7.04 7.44 -4.74
N ARG A 105 -6.14 6.49 -4.43
CA ARG A 105 -4.71 6.68 -4.64
C ARG A 105 -4.30 6.41 -6.08
N LEU A 106 -4.86 5.37 -6.66
CA LEU A 106 -4.64 4.95 -8.04
C LEU A 106 -5.96 5.08 -8.81
N ASP A 107 -5.88 5.42 -10.08
CA ASP A 107 -6.99 5.21 -11.00
C ASP A 107 -7.00 3.78 -11.58
N LEU A 108 -7.98 3.46 -12.41
CA LEU A 108 -8.13 2.11 -12.94
C LEU A 108 -6.98 1.71 -13.87
N ALA A 109 -6.47 2.64 -14.67
CA ALA A 109 -5.35 2.40 -15.58
C ALA A 109 -4.05 2.17 -14.81
N GLU A 110 -3.79 2.99 -13.78
CA GLU A 110 -2.66 2.82 -12.87
C GLU A 110 -2.73 1.51 -12.09
N ALA A 111 -3.93 1.12 -11.60
CA ALA A 111 -4.13 -0.13 -10.90
C ALA A 111 -3.86 -1.35 -11.81
N GLN A 112 -4.27 -1.29 -13.08
CA GLN A 112 -3.94 -2.32 -14.08
C GLN A 112 -2.44 -2.34 -14.35
N ALA A 113 -1.80 -1.19 -14.50
CA ALA A 113 -0.37 -1.06 -14.76
C ALA A 113 0.52 -1.69 -13.66
N VAL A 114 0.06 -1.73 -12.40
CA VAL A 114 0.76 -2.49 -11.33
C VAL A 114 0.95 -3.96 -11.73
N MET A 115 -0.08 -4.58 -12.33
CA MET A 115 -0.02 -5.97 -12.77
C MET A 115 0.89 -6.13 -13.97
N ASP A 116 0.83 -5.17 -14.90
CA ASP A 116 1.68 -5.18 -16.10
C ASP A 116 3.17 -5.05 -15.73
N VAL A 117 3.52 -4.22 -14.74
CA VAL A 117 4.88 -4.10 -14.18
C VAL A 117 5.34 -5.45 -13.60
N VAL A 118 4.48 -6.12 -12.81
CA VAL A 118 4.82 -7.40 -12.17
C VAL A 118 4.99 -8.52 -13.20
N GLN A 119 4.24 -8.48 -14.31
CA GLN A 119 4.26 -9.51 -15.35
C GLN A 119 5.21 -9.22 -16.52
N ALA A 120 5.83 -8.06 -16.55
CA ALA A 120 6.74 -7.65 -17.63
C ALA A 120 7.88 -8.66 -17.79
N LYS A 121 8.06 -9.13 -19.03
CA LYS A 121 9.11 -10.10 -19.39
C LYS A 121 10.27 -9.47 -20.19
N THR A 122 10.12 -8.21 -20.59
CA THR A 122 11.11 -7.46 -21.36
C THR A 122 11.29 -6.07 -20.77
N GLU A 123 12.47 -5.47 -20.97
CA GLU A 123 12.75 -4.10 -20.54
C GLU A 123 11.76 -3.09 -21.13
N LYS A 124 11.48 -3.23 -22.44
CA LYS A 124 10.52 -2.36 -23.12
C LYS A 124 9.09 -2.52 -22.58
N GLY A 125 8.68 -3.73 -22.25
CA GLY A 125 7.39 -3.98 -21.60
C GLY A 125 7.31 -3.35 -20.21
N LEU A 126 8.39 -3.43 -19.43
CA LEU A 126 8.50 -2.78 -18.13
C LEU A 126 8.46 -1.25 -18.26
N GLU A 127 9.17 -0.67 -19.23
CA GLU A 127 9.17 0.77 -19.48
C GLU A 127 7.76 1.30 -19.80
N MET A 128 7.03 0.60 -20.67
CA MET A 128 5.64 0.95 -21.00
C MET A 128 4.72 0.85 -19.77
N ALA A 129 4.80 -0.25 -19.04
CA ALA A 129 4.00 -0.45 -17.83
C ALA A 129 4.32 0.60 -16.75
N ALA A 130 5.59 0.96 -16.56
CA ALA A 130 6.01 2.01 -15.66
C ALA A 130 5.47 3.39 -16.07
N GLY A 131 5.44 3.70 -17.36
CA GLY A 131 4.82 4.92 -17.89
C GLY A 131 3.31 5.00 -17.59
N HIS A 132 2.59 3.88 -17.75
CA HIS A 132 1.17 3.80 -17.37
C HIS A 132 0.98 3.97 -15.86
N LEU A 133 1.82 3.33 -15.03
CA LEU A 133 1.79 3.47 -13.58
C LEU A 133 2.13 4.89 -13.11
N ALA A 134 2.93 5.64 -13.87
CA ALA A 134 3.23 7.05 -13.63
C ALA A 134 2.08 7.99 -14.04
N GLY A 135 0.97 7.47 -14.57
CA GLY A 135 -0.22 8.25 -14.91
C GLY A 135 -0.23 8.85 -16.32
N HIS A 136 0.78 8.60 -17.17
CA HIS A 136 0.87 9.21 -18.51
C HIS A 136 -0.35 8.91 -19.39
N PHE A 137 -0.91 7.70 -19.27
CA PHE A 137 -2.13 7.33 -19.99
C PHE A 137 -3.33 8.15 -19.51
N SER A 138 -3.50 8.23 -18.20
CA SER A 138 -4.60 8.95 -17.55
C SER A 138 -4.55 10.46 -17.83
N GLU A 139 -3.35 11.05 -17.84
CA GLU A 139 -3.15 12.45 -18.25
C GLU A 139 -3.60 12.69 -19.70
N ARG A 140 -3.26 11.78 -20.61
CA ARG A 140 -3.66 11.86 -22.01
C ARG A 140 -5.17 11.82 -22.19
N ILE A 141 -5.84 10.89 -21.49
CA ILE A 141 -7.31 10.78 -21.50
C ILE A 141 -7.96 12.03 -20.92
N ARG A 142 -7.40 12.57 -19.84
CA ARG A 142 -7.90 13.80 -19.21
C ARG A 142 -7.81 15.01 -20.14
N SER A 143 -6.66 15.18 -20.81
CA SER A 143 -6.49 16.23 -21.82
C SER A 143 -7.52 16.12 -22.95
N MET A 144 -7.71 14.93 -23.53
CA MET A 144 -8.74 14.72 -24.56
C MET A 144 -10.16 15.03 -24.06
N ARG A 145 -10.47 14.67 -22.82
CA ARG A 145 -11.76 14.99 -22.20
C ARG A 145 -11.96 16.50 -22.06
N GLU A 146 -10.94 17.23 -21.65
CA GLU A 146 -10.99 18.70 -21.53
C GLU A 146 -11.22 19.35 -22.88
N ASP A 147 -10.55 18.89 -23.95
CA ASP A 147 -10.74 19.37 -25.31
C ASP A 147 -12.19 19.17 -25.79
N ILE A 148 -12.76 17.98 -25.53
CA ILE A 148 -14.16 17.67 -25.88
C ILE A 148 -15.14 18.53 -25.09
N LEU A 149 -14.90 18.74 -23.80
CA LEU A 149 -15.76 19.59 -22.97
C LEU A 149 -15.71 21.08 -23.43
N ALA A 150 -14.54 21.57 -23.80
CA ALA A 150 -14.40 22.93 -24.34
C ALA A 150 -15.18 23.09 -25.66
N LEU A 151 -15.10 22.07 -26.54
CA LEU A 151 -15.87 22.05 -27.79
C LEU A 151 -17.39 22.02 -27.52
N LEU A 152 -17.82 21.17 -26.57
CA LEU A 152 -19.23 21.08 -26.21
C LEU A 152 -19.75 22.41 -25.66
N ALA A 153 -19.04 23.07 -24.76
CA ALA A 153 -19.39 24.33 -24.19
C ALA A 153 -19.51 25.45 -25.30
N HIS A 154 -18.59 25.38 -26.28
CA HIS A 154 -18.67 26.32 -27.42
C HIS A 154 -19.92 26.09 -28.29
N LEU A 155 -20.26 24.82 -28.55
CA LEU A 155 -21.47 24.48 -29.32
C LEU A 155 -22.74 24.86 -28.57
N GLU A 156 -22.84 24.65 -27.28
CA GLU A 156 -23.97 25.06 -26.45
C GLU A 156 -24.14 26.59 -26.48
N ALA A 157 -23.04 27.33 -26.33
CA ALA A 157 -23.09 28.79 -26.40
C ALA A 157 -23.57 29.30 -27.77
N VAL A 158 -23.24 28.63 -28.88
CA VAL A 158 -23.70 29.00 -30.24
C VAL A 158 -25.17 28.65 -30.46
N ILE A 159 -25.71 27.67 -29.75
CA ILE A 159 -27.12 27.27 -29.86
C ILE A 159 -28.03 28.22 -29.05
N ASP A 160 -27.51 28.66 -27.89
CA ASP A 160 -28.30 29.49 -26.96
C ASP A 160 -28.29 30.99 -27.29
N PHE A 161 -27.38 31.43 -28.17
CA PHE A 161 -27.24 32.83 -28.62
C PHE A 161 -27.21 32.95 -30.15
#